data_2d1cb68160ca24418c8370986a46f6ad
#
_entry.id   2d1cb68160ca24418c8370986a46f6ad
#
_cell.length_a   1.000
_cell.length_b   1.000
_cell.length_c   1.000
_cell.angle_alpha   90.00
_cell.angle_beta   90.00
_cell.angle_gamma   90.00
#
_symmetry.space_group_name_H-M   'P 1'
#
loop_
_entity.id
_entity.type
_entity.pdbx_description
1 polymer ?
#
loop_
_entity_poly.entity_id
_entity_poly.type
_entity_poly.pdbx_seq_one_letter_code
_entity_poly.pdbx_strand_id
1 'polypeptide(L)'
;MPARNLTKWNAVPGKLQDGEYVDSRIYSDEDIFNKELKTIFSKVWIPVCHESELPETFSFRTSSIANVPIMVFRDRRHIVRAIGNTFERRPSGKIEPEIHSLESTDYLKVDVKFGGFIWVTLNDDPPTIEEWVDGSFDCMKESLNAEPLDVFHYHKAIIPCNFKLWHDTNSEFYHDYLHYHNRITGFNDSYFARENKCFNNGHVNVGSFEVQYDNYDGFESREELSFPHLPTNHWEMIDMFPGINFNLRGSALRVDVMTPLSPDKVMIEFRGLGLKKDTPEERLIRQRHHNSIWGPFGRNLHEDLLAVTTQQGSMHSSADPRRILHGRHENNTIHDEVGMRHYYDEWGKWMNINPSKPTEEYSYQIEERMIA
;
A
#
# COMPACT_ATOMS: atom_id res chain seq x y z
N MET A 1 -3.89 32.99 21.06
CA MET A 1 -3.46 31.88 21.91
C MET A 1 -1.97 32.02 22.13
N PRO A 2 -1.42 31.86 23.34
CA PRO A 2 0.03 32.02 23.54
C PRO A 2 0.77 30.97 22.73
N ALA A 3 1.82 31.39 22.04
CA ALA A 3 2.71 30.52 21.27
C ALA A 3 3.14 29.33 22.13
N ARG A 4 2.77 28.12 21.74
CA ARG A 4 3.22 26.91 22.41
C ARG A 4 4.73 26.81 22.27
N ASN A 5 5.42 26.87 23.38
CA ASN A 5 6.86 26.82 23.45
C ASN A 5 7.34 25.49 22.89
N LEU A 6 7.89 25.48 21.68
CA LEU A 6 8.40 24.28 20.99
C LEU A 6 9.48 23.52 21.78
N THR A 7 10.08 24.18 22.78
CA THR A 7 11.07 23.54 23.66
C THR A 7 10.48 22.44 24.57
N LYS A 8 9.17 22.34 24.72
CA LYS A 8 8.52 21.25 25.47
C LYS A 8 8.46 19.91 24.73
N TRP A 9 8.71 19.90 23.44
CA TRP A 9 8.81 18.65 22.67
C TRP A 9 10.05 17.82 23.01
N ASN A 10 11.04 18.42 23.63
CA ASN A 10 12.20 17.71 24.17
C ASN A 10 11.89 16.80 25.38
N ALA A 11 10.64 16.74 25.80
CA ALA A 11 10.20 15.91 26.92
C ALA A 11 9.57 14.56 26.48
N VAL A 12 9.52 14.26 25.17
CA VAL A 12 9.16 12.92 24.69
C VAL A 12 10.34 12.00 25.09
N PRO A 13 10.06 10.83 25.74
CA PRO A 13 11.12 9.92 26.13
C PRO A 13 11.94 9.46 24.91
N GLY A 14 13.24 9.61 25.02
CA GLY A 14 14.18 9.38 23.93
C GLY A 14 14.57 10.69 23.22
N LYS A 15 15.87 10.89 23.09
CA LYS A 15 16.41 11.99 22.28
C LYS A 15 16.20 11.64 20.81
N LEU A 16 15.08 12.07 20.25
CA LEU A 16 14.84 11.92 18.83
C LEU A 16 15.79 12.84 18.07
N GLN A 17 16.49 12.26 17.10
CA GLN A 17 17.37 13.02 16.22
C GLN A 17 16.55 13.83 15.22
N ASP A 18 17.10 14.89 14.65
CA ASP A 18 16.39 15.73 13.66
C ASP A 18 15.88 14.94 12.44
N GLY A 19 16.50 13.82 12.10
CA GLY A 19 16.09 12.93 11.02
C GLY A 19 14.82 12.10 11.29
N GLU A 20 14.32 12.07 12.52
CA GLU A 20 13.16 11.29 12.94
C GLU A 20 11.84 12.06 12.82
N TYR A 21 11.87 13.27 12.31
CA TYR A 21 10.70 14.11 12.08
C TYR A 21 10.43 14.29 10.59
N VAL A 22 9.17 14.35 10.23
CA VAL A 22 8.73 14.81 8.92
C VAL A 22 7.91 16.09 9.04
N ASP A 23 7.97 16.90 8.00
CA ASP A 23 7.12 18.08 7.88
C ASP A 23 5.71 17.67 7.47
N SER A 24 4.70 18.10 8.21
CA SER A 24 3.29 17.77 7.95
C SER A 24 2.81 18.14 6.55
N ARG A 25 3.47 19.08 5.88
CA ARG A 25 3.12 19.51 4.53
C ARG A 25 3.29 18.42 3.48
N ILE A 26 4.15 17.42 3.72
CA ILE A 26 4.25 16.27 2.80
C ILE A 26 2.92 15.53 2.64
N TYR A 27 1.98 15.69 3.59
CA TYR A 27 0.66 15.07 3.58
C TYR A 27 -0.47 15.99 3.09
N SER A 28 -0.21 17.28 2.83
CA SER A 28 -1.27 18.26 2.56
C SER A 28 -0.96 19.27 1.46
N ASP A 29 0.29 19.37 1.02
CA ASP A 29 0.73 20.35 0.04
C ASP A 29 0.46 19.86 -1.40
N GLU A 30 -0.15 20.71 -2.22
CA GLU A 30 -0.54 20.37 -3.58
C GLU A 30 0.64 20.31 -4.55
N ASP A 31 1.66 21.12 -4.36
CA ASP A 31 2.86 21.12 -5.21
C ASP A 31 3.69 19.84 -4.96
N ILE A 32 3.79 19.42 -3.69
CA ILE A 32 4.40 18.15 -3.32
C ILE A 32 3.63 17.00 -3.97
N PHE A 33 2.32 16.98 -3.83
CA PHE A 33 1.46 15.97 -4.44
C PHE A 33 1.63 15.87 -5.96
N ASN A 34 1.56 17.01 -6.66
CA ASN A 34 1.73 17.04 -8.11
C ASN A 34 3.13 16.56 -8.54
N LYS A 35 4.15 16.87 -7.74
CA LYS A 35 5.50 16.39 -7.96
C LYS A 35 5.60 14.87 -7.75
N GLU A 36 4.97 14.31 -6.72
CA GLU A 36 4.90 12.84 -6.49
C GLU A 36 4.31 12.10 -7.70
N LEU A 37 3.18 12.58 -8.23
CA LEU A 37 2.59 11.99 -9.42
C LEU A 37 3.57 11.97 -10.61
N LYS A 38 4.28 13.05 -10.82
CA LYS A 38 5.19 13.24 -11.95
C LYS A 38 6.52 12.51 -11.79
N THR A 39 7.09 12.47 -10.58
CA THR A 39 8.44 11.95 -10.36
C THR A 39 8.46 10.52 -9.84
N ILE A 40 7.39 10.09 -9.16
CA ILE A 40 7.29 8.75 -8.57
C ILE A 40 6.29 7.90 -9.36
N PHE A 41 4.99 8.18 -9.22
CA PHE A 41 3.94 7.30 -9.73
C PHE A 41 4.00 7.09 -11.25
N SER A 42 4.48 8.07 -12.03
CA SER A 42 4.66 7.92 -13.47
C SER A 42 5.90 7.10 -13.86
N LYS A 43 6.75 6.71 -12.92
CA LYS A 43 8.06 6.09 -13.21
C LYS A 43 8.21 4.67 -12.69
N VAL A 44 7.42 4.31 -11.70
CA VAL A 44 7.52 3.01 -11.02
C VAL A 44 6.59 1.97 -11.62
N TRP A 45 6.80 0.69 -11.26
CA TRP A 45 5.87 -0.39 -11.59
C TRP A 45 4.72 -0.44 -10.60
N ILE A 46 3.48 -0.54 -11.10
CA ILE A 46 2.26 -0.63 -10.31
C ILE A 46 1.48 -1.89 -10.69
N PRO A 47 1.09 -2.76 -9.76
CA PRO A 47 0.24 -3.91 -10.03
C PRO A 47 -1.22 -3.44 -10.16
N VAL A 48 -1.73 -3.39 -11.37
CA VAL A 48 -3.05 -2.79 -11.67
C VAL A 48 -4.21 -3.78 -11.56
N CYS A 49 -3.96 -5.07 -11.81
CA CYS A 49 -4.93 -6.14 -11.62
C CYS A 49 -4.22 -7.50 -11.57
N HIS A 50 -5.02 -8.56 -11.41
CA HIS A 50 -4.53 -9.93 -11.46
C HIS A 50 -5.01 -10.63 -12.73
N GLU A 51 -4.24 -11.60 -13.25
CA GLU A 51 -4.58 -12.30 -14.50
C GLU A 51 -5.93 -13.02 -14.46
N SER A 52 -6.39 -13.48 -13.28
CA SER A 52 -7.71 -14.08 -13.12
C SER A 52 -8.87 -13.09 -13.36
N GLU A 53 -8.59 -11.79 -13.33
CA GLU A 53 -9.58 -10.75 -13.66
C GLU A 53 -9.71 -10.55 -15.19
N LEU A 54 -8.83 -11.18 -15.98
CA LEU A 54 -8.82 -11.16 -17.45
C LEU A 54 -8.86 -12.59 -18.00
N PRO A 55 -9.92 -13.38 -17.71
CA PRO A 55 -9.92 -14.82 -17.97
C PRO A 55 -9.98 -15.16 -19.48
N GLU A 56 -10.55 -14.30 -20.31
CA GLU A 56 -10.82 -14.56 -21.72
C GLU A 56 -10.21 -13.51 -22.63
N THR A 57 -10.10 -13.84 -23.90
CA THR A 57 -9.78 -12.90 -24.97
C THR A 57 -10.73 -11.70 -24.91
N PHE A 58 -10.18 -10.50 -24.97
CA PHE A 58 -10.87 -9.21 -24.84
C PHE A 58 -11.44 -8.89 -23.44
N SER A 59 -11.21 -9.73 -22.43
CA SER A 59 -11.39 -9.29 -21.06
C SER A 59 -10.52 -8.06 -20.79
N PHE A 60 -11.04 -7.08 -20.07
CA PHE A 60 -10.31 -5.87 -19.75
C PHE A 60 -10.60 -5.34 -18.35
N ARG A 61 -9.66 -4.55 -17.83
CA ARG A 61 -9.79 -3.74 -16.62
C ARG A 61 -9.33 -2.32 -16.90
N THR A 62 -9.98 -1.36 -16.27
CA THR A 62 -9.57 0.04 -16.28
C THR A 62 -9.04 0.45 -14.92
N SER A 63 -7.97 1.22 -14.90
CA SER A 63 -7.34 1.79 -13.73
C SER A 63 -6.77 3.17 -14.06
N SER A 64 -5.99 3.76 -13.17
CA SER A 64 -5.21 4.96 -13.44
C SER A 64 -3.86 4.90 -12.73
N ILE A 65 -2.84 5.44 -13.38
CA ILE A 65 -1.51 5.62 -12.80
C ILE A 65 -1.15 7.10 -12.97
N ALA A 66 -0.74 7.78 -11.90
CA ALA A 66 -0.39 9.21 -11.93
C ALA A 66 -1.46 10.09 -12.62
N ASN A 67 -2.74 9.83 -12.37
CA ASN A 67 -3.91 10.47 -13.02
C ASN A 67 -4.05 10.20 -14.53
N VAL A 68 -3.21 9.33 -15.11
CA VAL A 68 -3.37 8.86 -16.49
C VAL A 68 -4.29 7.65 -16.49
N PRO A 69 -5.46 7.72 -17.17
CA PRO A 69 -6.32 6.55 -17.33
C PRO A 69 -5.60 5.47 -18.12
N ILE A 70 -5.69 4.24 -17.66
CA ILE A 70 -5.10 3.08 -18.34
C ILE A 70 -6.16 1.98 -18.49
N MET A 71 -6.00 1.21 -19.55
CA MET A 71 -6.76 -0.02 -19.77
C MET A 71 -5.79 -1.18 -19.98
N VAL A 72 -5.99 -2.24 -19.18
CA VAL A 72 -5.28 -3.50 -19.32
C VAL A 72 -6.25 -4.52 -19.91
N PHE A 73 -5.83 -5.27 -20.90
CA PHE A 73 -6.69 -6.23 -21.59
C PHE A 73 -5.92 -7.44 -22.12
N ARG A 74 -6.62 -8.49 -22.42
CA ARG A 74 -6.10 -9.68 -23.09
C ARG A 74 -6.40 -9.61 -24.60
N ASP A 75 -5.37 -9.57 -25.43
CA ASP A 75 -5.52 -9.47 -26.88
C ASP A 75 -5.98 -10.80 -27.55
N ARG A 76 -6.13 -10.80 -28.88
CA ARG A 76 -6.54 -11.98 -29.66
C ARG A 76 -5.59 -13.18 -29.52
N ARG A 77 -4.33 -12.93 -29.12
CA ARG A 77 -3.30 -13.94 -28.94
C ARG A 77 -3.18 -14.38 -27.48
N HIS A 78 -4.14 -13.99 -26.63
CA HIS A 78 -4.12 -14.17 -25.18
C HIS A 78 -2.95 -13.46 -24.47
N ILE A 79 -2.31 -12.48 -25.13
CA ILE A 79 -1.25 -11.68 -24.51
C ILE A 79 -1.87 -10.52 -23.74
N VAL A 80 -1.36 -10.27 -22.53
CA VAL A 80 -1.77 -9.11 -21.72
C VAL A 80 -1.11 -7.84 -22.30
N ARG A 81 -1.92 -6.82 -22.53
CA ARG A 81 -1.52 -5.52 -23.05
C ARG A 81 -2.06 -4.41 -22.14
N ALA A 82 -1.38 -3.27 -22.14
CA ALA A 82 -1.88 -2.05 -21.50
C ALA A 82 -1.73 -0.86 -22.45
N ILE A 83 -2.71 0.04 -22.38
CA ILE A 83 -2.73 1.29 -23.14
C ILE A 83 -3.12 2.45 -22.21
N GLY A 84 -2.64 3.64 -22.53
CA GLY A 84 -2.97 4.87 -21.83
C GLY A 84 -3.78 5.83 -22.69
N ASN A 85 -4.61 6.67 -22.06
CA ASN A 85 -5.29 7.84 -22.66
C ASN A 85 -6.15 7.62 -23.92
N THR A 86 -6.59 6.40 -24.21
CA THR A 86 -7.21 6.07 -25.52
C THR A 86 -8.70 5.84 -25.49
N PHE A 87 -9.36 6.07 -24.35
CA PHE A 87 -10.80 5.83 -24.29
C PHE A 87 -11.58 7.03 -23.77
N GLU A 88 -12.50 7.52 -24.58
CA GLU A 88 -13.49 8.50 -24.15
C GLU A 88 -14.66 7.80 -23.48
N ARG A 89 -15.10 8.34 -22.35
CA ARG A 89 -16.34 7.90 -21.70
C ARG A 89 -17.52 8.35 -22.54
N ARG A 90 -18.16 7.44 -23.26
CA ARG A 90 -19.39 7.77 -24.01
C ARG A 90 -20.53 8.20 -23.08
N PRO A 91 -21.41 9.10 -23.51
CA PRO A 91 -22.56 9.58 -22.71
C PRO A 91 -23.47 8.46 -22.20
N SER A 92 -23.46 7.29 -22.81
CA SER A 92 -24.24 6.10 -22.41
C SER A 92 -23.74 5.44 -21.12
N GLY A 93 -22.61 5.88 -20.56
CA GLY A 93 -22.00 5.25 -19.40
C GLY A 93 -21.35 3.89 -19.66
N LYS A 94 -21.48 3.35 -20.86
CA LYS A 94 -20.78 2.14 -21.27
C LYS A 94 -19.41 2.51 -21.84
N ILE A 95 -18.37 1.92 -21.28
CA ILE A 95 -17.04 1.89 -21.89
C ILE A 95 -17.08 0.66 -22.79
N GLU A 96 -17.28 0.85 -24.07
CA GLU A 96 -17.00 -0.15 -25.09
C GLU A 96 -15.73 0.29 -25.79
N PRO A 97 -14.56 -0.18 -25.34
CA PRO A 97 -13.35 0.03 -26.12
C PRO A 97 -13.51 -0.73 -27.41
N GLU A 98 -13.25 -0.09 -28.54
CA GLU A 98 -13.04 -0.80 -29.79
C GLU A 98 -11.70 -1.55 -29.73
N ILE A 99 -11.61 -2.51 -28.80
CA ILE A 99 -10.41 -3.34 -28.57
C ILE A 99 -9.96 -4.00 -29.88
N HIS A 100 -10.92 -4.19 -30.81
CA HIS A 100 -10.66 -4.76 -32.12
C HIS A 100 -9.84 -3.87 -33.08
N SER A 101 -9.73 -2.57 -32.79
CA SER A 101 -9.00 -1.60 -33.63
C SER A 101 -7.63 -1.17 -33.08
N LEU A 102 -7.21 -1.73 -31.93
CA LEU A 102 -6.00 -1.30 -31.21
C LEU A 102 -4.67 -1.91 -31.76
N GLU A 103 -4.65 -2.46 -32.97
CA GLU A 103 -3.46 -3.15 -33.53
C GLU A 103 -2.27 -2.20 -33.85
N SER A 104 -2.43 -0.88 -33.73
CA SER A 104 -1.39 0.10 -34.06
C SER A 104 -1.06 1.06 -32.93
N THR A 105 -1.39 0.73 -31.70
CA THR A 105 -1.27 1.64 -30.57
C THR A 105 0.05 1.42 -29.81
N ASP A 106 0.64 2.49 -29.31
CA ASP A 106 1.80 2.43 -28.42
C ASP A 106 1.38 1.78 -27.09
N TYR A 107 1.79 0.53 -26.90
CA TYR A 107 1.51 -0.20 -25.66
C TYR A 107 2.43 0.28 -24.54
N LEU A 108 1.87 0.41 -23.35
CA LEU A 108 2.64 0.60 -22.11
C LEU A 108 3.46 -0.66 -21.82
N LYS A 109 4.50 -0.50 -21.02
CA LYS A 109 5.28 -1.64 -20.50
C LYS A 109 4.44 -2.42 -19.51
N VAL A 110 4.38 -3.74 -19.72
CA VAL A 110 3.59 -4.69 -18.93
C VAL A 110 4.43 -5.90 -18.59
N ASP A 111 4.32 -6.39 -17.38
CA ASP A 111 4.83 -7.71 -16.97
C ASP A 111 3.79 -8.44 -16.12
N VAL A 112 3.80 -9.79 -16.13
CA VAL A 112 2.92 -10.63 -15.32
C VAL A 112 3.79 -11.48 -14.40
N LYS A 113 3.81 -11.14 -13.11
CA LYS A 113 4.74 -11.71 -12.13
C LYS A 113 4.11 -11.86 -10.76
N PHE A 114 4.82 -12.55 -9.87
CA PHE A 114 4.53 -12.66 -8.44
C PHE A 114 3.09 -13.12 -8.17
N GLY A 115 2.79 -14.35 -8.62
CA GLY A 115 1.47 -14.96 -8.44
C GLY A 115 0.43 -14.53 -9.46
N GLY A 116 0.83 -13.98 -10.62
CA GLY A 116 -0.10 -13.60 -11.70
C GLY A 116 -0.57 -12.15 -11.65
N PHE A 117 0.07 -11.28 -10.86
CA PHE A 117 -0.22 -9.84 -10.90
C PHE A 117 0.31 -9.20 -12.18
N ILE A 118 -0.51 -8.33 -12.76
CA ILE A 118 -0.22 -7.58 -13.96
C ILE A 118 0.30 -6.21 -13.56
N TRP A 119 1.59 -6.01 -13.80
CA TRP A 119 2.33 -4.79 -13.50
C TRP A 119 2.43 -3.91 -14.73
N VAL A 120 2.19 -2.62 -14.55
CA VAL A 120 2.23 -1.61 -15.62
C VAL A 120 3.05 -0.42 -15.15
N THR A 121 3.78 0.20 -16.05
CA THR A 121 4.47 1.46 -15.80
C THR A 121 4.25 2.43 -16.96
N LEU A 122 4.24 3.72 -16.66
CA LEU A 122 4.22 4.80 -17.65
C LEU A 122 5.64 5.22 -18.09
N ASN A 123 6.67 4.61 -17.51
CA ASN A 123 8.05 4.87 -17.86
C ASN A 123 8.40 4.15 -19.19
N ASP A 124 8.92 4.88 -20.16
CA ASP A 124 9.31 4.31 -21.46
C ASP A 124 10.56 3.42 -21.36
N ASP A 125 11.43 3.68 -20.37
CA ASP A 125 12.66 2.92 -20.11
C ASP A 125 12.76 2.56 -18.62
N PRO A 126 11.87 1.67 -18.11
CA PRO A 126 11.91 1.25 -16.72
C PRO A 126 13.00 0.20 -16.48
N PRO A 127 13.48 0.03 -15.22
CA PRO A 127 14.20 -1.18 -14.85
C PRO A 127 13.30 -2.40 -15.06
N THR A 128 13.88 -3.59 -15.15
CA THR A 128 13.08 -4.83 -15.11
C THR A 128 12.28 -4.90 -13.82
N ILE A 129 11.16 -5.64 -13.83
CA ILE A 129 10.35 -5.79 -12.60
C ILE A 129 11.15 -6.48 -11.48
N GLU A 130 12.05 -7.39 -11.83
CA GLU A 130 12.94 -8.07 -10.88
C GLU A 130 13.93 -7.08 -10.22
N GLU A 131 14.52 -6.19 -11.00
CA GLU A 131 15.38 -5.12 -10.46
C GLU A 131 14.59 -4.13 -9.62
N TRP A 132 13.33 -3.85 -10.00
CA TRP A 132 12.48 -2.97 -9.22
C TRP A 132 12.15 -3.55 -7.85
N VAL A 133 11.73 -4.81 -7.77
CA VAL A 133 11.33 -5.43 -6.50
C VAL A 133 12.50 -5.87 -5.62
N ASP A 134 13.70 -5.99 -6.18
CA ASP A 134 14.98 -6.27 -5.48
C ASP A 134 14.92 -7.42 -4.45
N GLY A 135 14.23 -8.51 -4.81
CA GLY A 135 14.12 -9.70 -3.93
C GLY A 135 13.13 -9.56 -2.78
N SER A 136 12.35 -8.47 -2.70
CA SER A 136 11.35 -8.27 -1.63
C SER A 136 10.29 -9.40 -1.58
N PHE A 137 10.04 -10.08 -2.70
CA PHE A 137 9.12 -11.21 -2.79
C PHE A 137 9.71 -12.57 -2.39
N ASP A 138 11.01 -12.67 -2.11
CA ASP A 138 11.64 -13.96 -1.79
C ASP A 138 10.98 -14.67 -0.60
N CYS A 139 10.42 -13.92 0.34
CA CYS A 139 9.74 -14.44 1.52
C CYS A 139 8.45 -15.22 1.20
N MET A 140 7.71 -14.84 0.17
CA MET A 140 6.43 -15.48 -0.20
C MET A 140 6.41 -16.04 -1.63
N LYS A 141 7.54 -15.98 -2.33
CA LYS A 141 7.66 -16.37 -3.74
C LYS A 141 7.25 -17.82 -4.01
N GLU A 142 7.66 -18.76 -3.15
CA GLU A 142 7.31 -20.17 -3.29
C GLU A 142 5.80 -20.37 -3.16
N SER A 143 5.17 -19.71 -2.18
CA SER A 143 3.73 -19.82 -1.94
C SER A 143 2.91 -19.18 -3.05
N LEU A 144 3.32 -18.02 -3.56
CA LEU A 144 2.60 -17.31 -4.62
C LEU A 144 2.69 -18.01 -5.99
N ASN A 145 3.77 -18.76 -6.25
CA ASN A 145 3.98 -19.42 -7.53
C ASN A 145 3.71 -20.94 -7.51
N ALA A 146 3.36 -21.51 -6.35
CA ALA A 146 3.11 -22.95 -6.23
C ALA A 146 1.86 -23.39 -7.02
N GLU A 147 0.83 -22.55 -7.03
CA GLU A 147 -0.47 -22.83 -7.65
C GLU A 147 -1.04 -21.53 -8.24
N PRO A 148 -1.81 -21.60 -9.33
CA PRO A 148 -2.51 -20.45 -9.84
C PRO A 148 -3.45 -19.83 -8.80
N LEU A 149 -3.40 -18.51 -8.67
CA LEU A 149 -4.24 -17.74 -7.77
C LEU A 149 -5.54 -17.30 -8.46
N ASP A 150 -6.52 -16.90 -7.66
CA ASP A 150 -7.80 -16.40 -8.13
C ASP A 150 -8.34 -15.31 -7.18
N VAL A 151 -8.77 -14.20 -7.76
CA VAL A 151 -9.38 -13.09 -7.01
C VAL A 151 -10.80 -13.47 -6.64
N PHE A 152 -11.08 -13.64 -5.36
CA PHE A 152 -12.41 -13.94 -4.86
C PHE A 152 -13.11 -12.73 -4.23
N HIS A 153 -12.35 -11.67 -3.93
CA HIS A 153 -12.87 -10.44 -3.33
C HIS A 153 -12.21 -9.23 -3.99
N TYR A 154 -13.02 -8.23 -4.29
CA TYR A 154 -12.55 -6.96 -4.80
C TYR A 154 -13.47 -5.82 -4.36
N HIS A 155 -12.89 -4.77 -3.81
CA HIS A 155 -13.58 -3.51 -3.59
C HIS A 155 -12.63 -2.32 -3.73
N LYS A 156 -13.20 -1.15 -3.97
CA LYS A 156 -12.50 0.14 -3.95
C LYS A 156 -13.03 0.98 -2.81
N ALA A 157 -12.14 1.67 -2.14
CA ALA A 157 -12.49 2.68 -1.15
C ALA A 157 -11.79 4.00 -1.49
N ILE A 158 -12.52 5.11 -1.46
CA ILE A 158 -11.93 6.44 -1.48
C ILE A 158 -11.85 6.90 -0.03
N ILE A 159 -10.62 7.09 0.44
CA ILE A 159 -10.32 7.43 1.82
C ILE A 159 -9.86 8.88 1.88
N PRO A 160 -10.46 9.72 2.76
CA PRO A 160 -10.08 11.12 2.89
C PRO A 160 -8.78 11.26 3.71
N CYS A 161 -7.69 10.77 3.15
CA CYS A 161 -6.35 10.94 3.69
C CYS A 161 -5.31 10.92 2.57
N ASN A 162 -4.12 11.44 2.85
CA ASN A 162 -2.96 11.30 1.97
C ASN A 162 -2.57 9.83 1.85
N PHE A 163 -2.13 9.40 0.67
CA PHE A 163 -1.74 8.00 0.44
C PHE A 163 -0.60 7.54 1.37
N LYS A 164 0.31 8.45 1.75
CA LYS A 164 1.41 8.14 2.68
C LYS A 164 0.92 7.83 4.10
N LEU A 165 -0.17 8.47 4.56
CA LEU A 165 -0.76 8.11 5.86
C LEU A 165 -1.32 6.69 5.87
N TRP A 166 -1.89 6.24 4.74
CA TRP A 166 -2.30 4.83 4.63
C TRP A 166 -1.09 3.90 4.55
N HIS A 167 -0.07 4.28 3.78
CA HIS A 167 1.18 3.52 3.72
C HIS A 167 1.82 3.40 5.11
N ASP A 168 1.85 4.48 5.88
CA ASP A 168 2.44 4.51 7.22
C ASP A 168 1.82 3.46 8.15
N THR A 169 0.52 3.16 8.03
CA THR A 169 -0.13 2.08 8.79
C THR A 169 0.42 0.68 8.49
N ASN A 170 1.08 0.49 7.38
CA ASN A 170 1.72 -0.78 7.03
C ASN A 170 3.19 -0.85 7.49
N SER A 171 3.79 0.28 7.81
CA SER A 171 5.23 0.39 8.15
C SER A 171 5.48 0.67 9.63
N GLU A 172 4.45 1.07 10.39
CA GLU A 172 4.50 1.21 11.85
C GLU A 172 3.51 0.24 12.48
N PHE A 173 3.81 -0.23 13.69
CA PHE A 173 3.00 -1.24 14.38
C PHE A 173 2.50 -0.77 15.74
N TYR A 174 2.62 0.51 16.07
CA TYR A 174 2.03 1.08 17.28
C TYR A 174 0.51 1.10 17.23
N HIS A 175 -0.07 1.34 16.04
CA HIS A 175 -1.52 1.34 15.86
C HIS A 175 -2.13 -0.05 16.05
N ASP A 176 -1.37 -1.14 15.99
CA ASP A 176 -1.87 -2.49 16.31
C ASP A 176 -2.53 -2.55 17.70
N TYR A 177 -2.10 -1.69 18.63
CA TYR A 177 -2.73 -1.53 19.94
C TYR A 177 -4.03 -0.71 19.91
N LEU A 178 -4.36 -0.03 18.82
CA LEU A 178 -5.65 0.64 18.64
C LEU A 178 -6.74 -0.38 18.33
N HIS A 179 -6.38 -1.48 17.64
CA HIS A 179 -7.34 -2.52 17.30
C HIS A 179 -7.89 -3.20 18.54
N TYR A 180 -9.22 -3.14 18.68
CA TYR A 180 -9.92 -3.67 19.86
C TYR A 180 -9.59 -5.14 20.13
N HIS A 181 -9.64 -5.98 19.09
CA HIS A 181 -9.34 -7.39 19.23
C HIS A 181 -7.89 -7.64 19.64
N ASN A 182 -6.93 -6.95 19.05
CA ASN A 182 -5.53 -7.09 19.39
C ASN A 182 -5.26 -6.75 20.87
N ARG A 183 -5.97 -5.74 21.40
CA ARG A 183 -5.86 -5.39 22.83
C ARG A 183 -6.42 -6.47 23.76
N ILE A 184 -7.47 -7.19 23.34
CA ILE A 184 -8.08 -8.24 24.15
C ILE A 184 -7.25 -9.53 24.11
N THR A 185 -6.81 -9.93 22.91
CA THR A 185 -6.10 -11.18 22.69
C THR A 185 -4.61 -11.07 23.04
N GLY A 186 -4.04 -9.87 22.99
CA GLY A 186 -2.62 -9.62 23.15
C GLY A 186 -1.80 -10.07 21.94
N PHE A 187 -0.50 -9.99 22.10
CA PHE A 187 0.50 -10.41 21.11
C PHE A 187 1.44 -11.44 21.73
N ASN A 188 1.85 -12.41 20.95
CA ASN A 188 2.80 -13.44 21.38
C ASN A 188 4.25 -13.01 21.11
N ASP A 189 5.20 -13.81 21.57
CA ASP A 189 6.63 -13.53 21.42
C ASP A 189 7.05 -13.46 19.95
N SER A 190 6.43 -14.26 19.05
CA SER A 190 6.75 -14.22 17.62
C SER A 190 6.37 -12.89 16.96
N TYR A 191 5.32 -12.22 17.44
CA TYR A 191 4.97 -10.88 16.98
C TYR A 191 6.10 -9.88 17.28
N PHE A 192 6.63 -9.89 18.51
CA PHE A 192 7.70 -8.97 18.91
C PHE A 192 9.06 -9.33 18.33
N ALA A 193 9.28 -10.59 17.97
CA ALA A 193 10.52 -11.07 17.38
C ALA A 193 10.67 -10.76 15.88
N ARG A 194 9.64 -10.17 15.25
CA ARG A 194 9.72 -9.78 13.84
C ARG A 194 10.81 -8.75 13.62
N GLU A 195 11.46 -8.85 12.48
CA GLU A 195 12.45 -7.89 12.04
C GLU A 195 12.11 -7.39 10.63
N ASN A 196 12.18 -6.08 10.43
CA ASN A 196 12.06 -5.48 9.12
C ASN A 196 13.29 -5.80 8.28
N LYS A 197 13.09 -6.20 7.03
CA LYS A 197 14.14 -6.33 6.03
C LYS A 197 13.90 -5.31 4.92
N CYS A 198 14.82 -4.37 4.79
CA CYS A 198 14.78 -3.33 3.77
C CYS A 198 15.44 -3.81 2.47
N PHE A 199 14.87 -3.40 1.34
CA PHE A 199 15.35 -3.68 -0.01
C PHE A 199 15.53 -2.35 -0.76
N ASN A 200 16.26 -2.35 -1.86
CA ASN A 200 16.35 -1.16 -2.70
C ASN A 200 14.95 -0.67 -3.13
N ASN A 201 14.89 0.55 -3.62
CA ASN A 201 13.65 1.18 -4.09
C ASN A 201 12.58 1.37 -3.00
N GLY A 202 12.96 1.38 -1.71
CA GLY A 202 12.07 1.67 -0.61
C GLY A 202 11.12 0.54 -0.19
N HIS A 203 11.35 -0.68 -0.65
CA HIS A 203 10.54 -1.84 -0.30
C HIS A 203 10.97 -2.44 1.04
N VAL A 204 10.00 -2.99 1.77
CA VAL A 204 10.22 -3.57 3.09
C VAL A 204 9.43 -4.87 3.24
N ASN A 205 10.11 -5.94 3.70
CA ASN A 205 9.42 -7.06 4.31
C ASN A 205 9.39 -6.78 5.83
N VAL A 206 8.21 -6.76 6.39
CA VAL A 206 8.01 -6.44 7.83
C VAL A 206 8.14 -7.67 8.74
N GLY A 207 8.75 -8.74 8.22
CA GLY A 207 8.92 -9.99 8.93
C GLY A 207 7.65 -10.83 9.01
N SER A 208 7.78 -12.02 9.54
CA SER A 208 6.69 -12.97 9.70
C SER A 208 6.46 -13.33 11.17
N PHE A 209 5.24 -13.73 11.50
CA PHE A 209 4.91 -14.27 12.81
C PHE A 209 3.75 -15.27 12.75
N GLU A 210 3.59 -16.03 13.83
CA GLU A 210 2.47 -16.97 14.00
C GLU A 210 1.31 -16.27 14.73
N VAL A 211 0.17 -16.14 14.05
CA VAL A 211 -1.04 -15.54 14.65
C VAL A 211 -1.74 -16.56 15.54
N GLN A 212 -2.11 -16.16 16.74
CA GLN A 212 -2.92 -16.98 17.65
C GLN A 212 -4.40 -16.74 17.36
N TYR A 213 -5.04 -17.74 16.74
CA TYR A 213 -6.43 -17.63 16.30
C TYR A 213 -7.43 -18.28 17.26
N ASP A 214 -6.99 -19.10 18.16
CA ASP A 214 -7.76 -19.76 19.21
C ASP A 214 -8.50 -18.79 20.13
N ASN A 215 -8.05 -17.54 20.18
CA ASN A 215 -8.70 -16.48 20.93
C ASN A 215 -9.78 -15.72 20.14
N TYR A 216 -10.12 -16.17 18.92
CA TYR A 216 -11.07 -15.47 18.06
C TYR A 216 -12.28 -16.35 17.71
N ASP A 217 -13.44 -16.05 18.28
CA ASP A 217 -14.68 -16.73 17.95
C ASP A 217 -14.99 -16.73 16.45
N GLY A 218 -15.35 -17.88 15.90
CA GLY A 218 -15.70 -18.04 14.48
C GLY A 218 -14.51 -18.15 13.52
N PHE A 219 -13.31 -18.35 14.06
CA PHE A 219 -12.10 -18.46 13.26
C PHE A 219 -11.45 -19.86 13.30
N GLU A 220 -12.04 -20.78 13.97
CA GLU A 220 -11.48 -22.13 14.20
C GLU A 220 -11.23 -22.87 12.87
N SER A 221 -12.19 -22.77 11.95
CA SER A 221 -12.11 -23.52 10.68
C SER A 221 -11.00 -23.06 9.73
N ARG A 222 -10.45 -21.86 9.89
CA ARG A 222 -9.43 -21.35 8.98
C ARG A 222 -8.02 -21.84 9.29
N GLU A 223 -7.77 -22.32 10.51
CA GLU A 223 -6.48 -22.93 10.89
C GLU A 223 -6.19 -24.18 10.08
N GLU A 224 -7.22 -24.80 9.51
CA GLU A 224 -7.11 -25.99 8.67
C GLU A 224 -6.70 -25.67 7.22
N LEU A 225 -6.67 -24.40 6.83
CA LEU A 225 -6.42 -23.97 5.44
C LEU A 225 -5.29 -22.95 5.35
N SER A 226 -4.29 -23.26 4.52
CA SER A 226 -3.15 -22.36 4.28
C SER A 226 -2.84 -22.19 2.78
N PHE A 227 -1.96 -21.27 2.47
CA PHE A 227 -1.26 -21.26 1.19
C PHE A 227 -0.19 -22.38 1.18
N PRO A 228 0.19 -22.89 -0.01
CA PRO A 228 1.25 -23.88 -0.12
C PRO A 228 2.55 -23.40 0.55
N HIS A 229 3.27 -24.33 1.16
CA HIS A 229 4.55 -24.09 1.84
C HIS A 229 4.49 -23.22 3.10
N LEU A 230 3.30 -22.86 3.60
CA LEU A 230 3.13 -22.04 4.80
C LEU A 230 2.30 -22.74 5.87
N PRO A 231 2.58 -22.51 7.15
CA PRO A 231 1.71 -22.90 8.25
C PRO A 231 0.34 -22.20 8.18
N THR A 232 -0.68 -22.79 8.78
CA THR A 232 -2.05 -22.25 8.79
C THR A 232 -2.18 -20.92 9.50
N ASN A 233 -1.35 -20.69 10.51
CA ASN A 233 -1.32 -19.47 11.32
C ASN A 233 -0.26 -18.45 10.89
N HIS A 234 0.39 -18.67 9.75
CA HIS A 234 1.40 -17.76 9.23
C HIS A 234 0.84 -16.38 8.88
N TRP A 235 1.57 -15.35 9.20
CA TRP A 235 1.37 -13.99 8.73
C TRP A 235 2.69 -13.42 8.23
N GLU A 236 2.65 -12.75 7.09
CA GLU A 236 3.79 -12.06 6.49
C GLU A 236 3.30 -10.93 5.59
N MET A 237 4.07 -9.85 5.50
CA MET A 237 3.69 -8.70 4.71
C MET A 237 4.90 -8.07 4.02
N ILE A 238 4.68 -7.68 2.77
CA ILE A 238 5.59 -6.84 1.99
C ILE A 238 4.91 -5.50 1.82
N ASP A 239 5.56 -4.44 2.30
CA ASP A 239 5.17 -3.07 2.07
C ASP A 239 6.07 -2.45 1.01
N MET A 240 5.49 -2.05 -0.11
CA MET A 240 6.23 -1.64 -1.31
C MET A 240 6.00 -0.18 -1.62
N PHE A 241 7.09 0.51 -1.85
CA PHE A 241 7.08 1.86 -2.41
C PHE A 241 6.39 1.87 -3.81
N PRO A 242 5.56 2.88 -4.13
CA PRO A 242 5.17 4.01 -3.28
C PRO A 242 3.88 3.80 -2.48
N GLY A 243 3.16 2.71 -2.65
CA GLY A 243 1.90 2.47 -1.98
C GLY A 243 1.23 1.17 -2.44
N ILE A 244 1.91 0.06 -2.23
CA ILE A 244 1.44 -1.29 -2.57
C ILE A 244 1.71 -2.18 -1.37
N ASN A 245 0.74 -3.01 -0.99
CA ASN A 245 0.90 -3.93 0.12
C ASN A 245 0.47 -5.34 -0.28
N PHE A 246 1.32 -6.32 0.01
CA PHE A 246 1.01 -7.75 -0.07
C PHE A 246 0.99 -8.34 1.33
N ASN A 247 -0.17 -8.71 1.81
CA ASN A 247 -0.38 -9.22 3.15
C ASN A 247 -0.92 -10.65 3.08
N LEU A 248 -0.05 -11.60 3.39
CA LEU A 248 -0.35 -13.03 3.37
C LEU A 248 -0.67 -13.51 4.79
N ARG A 249 -1.87 -14.02 4.99
CA ARG A 249 -2.33 -14.57 6.26
C ARG A 249 -2.80 -15.99 6.07
N GLY A 250 -1.97 -16.96 6.38
CA GLY A 250 -2.33 -18.37 6.32
C GLY A 250 -3.22 -18.73 5.12
N SER A 251 -4.53 -18.54 5.25
CA SER A 251 -5.52 -18.92 4.25
C SER A 251 -5.84 -17.87 3.19
N ALA A 252 -5.45 -16.61 3.32
CA ALA A 252 -5.85 -15.54 2.39
C ALA A 252 -4.71 -14.58 2.10
N LEU A 253 -4.52 -14.21 0.84
CA LEU A 253 -3.68 -13.11 0.41
C LEU A 253 -4.54 -11.85 0.23
N ARG A 254 -4.17 -10.76 0.88
CA ARG A 254 -4.71 -9.43 0.60
C ARG A 254 -3.67 -8.63 -0.18
N VAL A 255 -4.11 -7.93 -1.21
CA VAL A 255 -3.27 -6.97 -1.92
C VAL A 255 -3.98 -5.64 -2.00
N ASP A 256 -3.30 -4.59 -1.56
CA ASP A 256 -3.78 -3.21 -1.61
C ASP A 256 -2.93 -2.43 -2.61
N VAL A 257 -3.59 -1.65 -3.45
CA VAL A 257 -2.92 -0.75 -4.40
C VAL A 257 -3.51 0.64 -4.23
N MET A 258 -2.65 1.58 -3.92
CA MET A 258 -3.02 2.98 -3.67
C MET A 258 -2.92 3.79 -4.94
N THR A 259 -3.97 4.54 -5.25
CA THR A 259 -4.00 5.54 -6.32
C THR A 259 -4.24 6.91 -5.69
N PRO A 260 -3.24 7.79 -5.59
CA PRO A 260 -3.42 9.13 -5.07
C PRO A 260 -4.38 9.93 -5.95
N LEU A 261 -5.37 10.61 -5.35
CA LEU A 261 -6.36 11.44 -6.07
C LEU A 261 -6.17 12.93 -5.82
N SER A 262 -5.78 13.29 -4.61
CA SER A 262 -5.44 14.65 -4.17
C SER A 262 -4.52 14.56 -2.95
N PRO A 263 -3.94 15.67 -2.46
CA PRO A 263 -3.11 15.63 -1.25
C PRO A 263 -3.78 14.99 -0.03
N ASP A 264 -5.10 15.06 0.03
CA ASP A 264 -5.92 14.60 1.16
C ASP A 264 -6.87 13.46 0.80
N LYS A 265 -6.65 12.79 -0.34
CA LYS A 265 -7.54 11.73 -0.81
C LYS A 265 -6.81 10.66 -1.59
N VAL A 266 -7.01 9.43 -1.20
CA VAL A 266 -6.49 8.24 -1.88
C VAL A 266 -7.61 7.28 -2.23
N MET A 267 -7.56 6.68 -3.40
CA MET A 267 -8.34 5.49 -3.75
C MET A 267 -7.49 4.26 -3.50
N ILE A 268 -8.03 3.30 -2.78
CA ILE A 268 -7.37 2.02 -2.55
C ILE A 268 -8.20 0.91 -3.18
N GLU A 269 -7.55 0.07 -3.96
CA GLU A 269 -8.11 -1.16 -4.51
C GLU A 269 -7.66 -2.32 -3.64
N PHE A 270 -8.63 -2.98 -2.99
CA PHE A 270 -8.40 -4.14 -2.14
C PHE A 270 -8.76 -5.41 -2.89
N ARG A 271 -7.83 -6.35 -2.97
CA ARG A 271 -8.04 -7.68 -3.54
C ARG A 271 -7.81 -8.74 -2.49
N GLY A 272 -8.74 -9.70 -2.40
CA GLY A 272 -8.58 -10.93 -1.63
C GLY A 272 -8.39 -12.09 -2.60
N LEU A 273 -7.30 -12.86 -2.43
CA LEU A 273 -6.95 -13.97 -3.30
C LEU A 273 -6.83 -15.29 -2.52
N GLY A 274 -7.18 -16.36 -3.21
CA GLY A 274 -6.98 -17.74 -2.81
C GLY A 274 -6.45 -18.56 -3.96
N LEU A 275 -6.48 -19.88 -3.83
CA LEU A 275 -6.02 -20.78 -4.89
C LEU A 275 -7.14 -20.98 -5.92
N LYS A 276 -6.80 -20.98 -7.20
CA LYS A 276 -7.78 -21.22 -8.27
C LYS A 276 -8.46 -22.59 -8.15
N LYS A 277 -7.75 -23.57 -7.60
CA LYS A 277 -8.23 -24.95 -7.41
C LYS A 277 -9.10 -25.15 -6.16
N ASP A 278 -9.31 -24.11 -5.33
CA ASP A 278 -10.12 -24.24 -4.12
C ASP A 278 -11.48 -24.86 -4.41
N THR A 279 -11.91 -25.79 -3.60
CA THR A 279 -13.30 -26.24 -3.55
C THR A 279 -14.22 -25.10 -3.10
N PRO A 280 -15.55 -25.20 -3.32
CA PRO A 280 -16.48 -24.17 -2.81
C PRO A 280 -16.36 -23.96 -1.28
N GLU A 281 -16.11 -25.03 -0.52
CA GLU A 281 -15.96 -24.99 0.93
C GLU A 281 -14.66 -24.26 1.32
N GLU A 282 -13.52 -24.61 0.71
CA GLU A 282 -12.25 -23.93 0.94
C GLU A 282 -12.32 -22.45 0.55
N ARG A 283 -12.95 -22.15 -0.59
CA ARG A 283 -13.19 -20.79 -1.03
C ARG A 283 -14.00 -19.99 0.00
N LEU A 284 -15.04 -20.60 0.57
CA LEU A 284 -15.86 -19.96 1.60
C LEU A 284 -15.06 -19.66 2.88
N ILE A 285 -14.17 -20.59 3.29
CA ILE A 285 -13.25 -20.37 4.43
C ILE A 285 -12.36 -19.15 4.17
N ARG A 286 -11.71 -19.08 3.00
CA ARG A 286 -10.86 -17.93 2.63
C ARG A 286 -11.64 -16.62 2.60
N GLN A 287 -12.82 -16.62 2.00
CA GLN A 287 -13.68 -15.42 1.93
C GLN A 287 -14.10 -14.94 3.33
N ARG A 288 -14.52 -15.85 4.20
CA ARG A 288 -14.90 -15.52 5.57
C ARG A 288 -13.72 -14.93 6.34
N HIS A 289 -12.55 -15.57 6.25
CA HIS A 289 -11.35 -15.07 6.89
C HIS A 289 -10.99 -13.66 6.39
N HIS A 290 -10.90 -13.48 5.08
CA HIS A 290 -10.59 -12.18 4.49
C HIS A 290 -11.59 -11.11 4.91
N ASN A 291 -12.89 -11.39 4.75
CA ASN A 291 -13.94 -10.40 5.00
C ASN A 291 -14.10 -10.04 6.48
N SER A 292 -13.84 -10.98 7.39
CA SER A 292 -13.92 -10.71 8.83
C SER A 292 -12.81 -9.78 9.35
N ILE A 293 -11.72 -9.63 8.60
CA ILE A 293 -10.60 -8.77 8.96
C ILE A 293 -10.56 -7.53 8.07
N TRP A 294 -10.57 -7.72 6.74
CA TRP A 294 -10.26 -6.71 5.73
C TRP A 294 -11.43 -6.37 4.80
N GLY A 295 -12.55 -7.04 4.93
CA GLY A 295 -13.76 -6.63 4.20
C GLY A 295 -14.22 -5.24 4.64
N PRO A 296 -15.12 -4.59 3.88
CA PRO A 296 -15.63 -3.24 4.19
C PRO A 296 -16.20 -3.09 5.61
N PHE A 297 -16.66 -4.20 6.19
CA PHE A 297 -17.17 -4.29 7.57
C PHE A 297 -16.29 -5.21 8.45
N GLY A 298 -15.06 -5.48 7.99
CA GLY A 298 -14.10 -6.26 8.75
C GLY A 298 -13.61 -5.50 9.98
N ARG A 299 -13.16 -6.24 10.97
CA ARG A 299 -12.82 -5.68 12.29
C ARG A 299 -11.66 -4.71 12.30
N ASN A 300 -10.68 -4.84 11.36
CA ASN A 300 -9.49 -3.98 11.35
C ASN A 300 -9.67 -2.75 10.46
N LEU A 301 -10.19 -2.91 9.25
CA LEU A 301 -10.20 -1.86 8.24
C LEU A 301 -10.85 -0.55 8.71
N HIS A 302 -11.98 -0.62 9.41
CA HIS A 302 -12.66 0.61 9.86
C HIS A 302 -11.92 1.34 10.98
N GLU A 303 -11.13 0.63 11.80
CA GLU A 303 -10.30 1.24 12.84
C GLU A 303 -9.12 1.99 12.21
N ASP A 304 -8.48 1.40 11.20
CA ASP A 304 -7.44 2.07 10.41
C ASP A 304 -7.98 3.31 9.70
N LEU A 305 -9.17 3.20 9.08
CA LEU A 305 -9.83 4.32 8.42
C LEU A 305 -10.08 5.49 9.36
N LEU A 306 -10.53 5.22 10.58
CA LEU A 306 -10.73 6.25 11.60
C LEU A 306 -9.41 6.93 11.98
N ALA A 307 -8.36 6.14 12.17
CA ALA A 307 -7.04 6.66 12.54
C ALA A 307 -6.49 7.61 11.46
N VAL A 308 -6.38 7.14 10.21
CA VAL A 308 -5.78 7.94 9.13
C VAL A 308 -6.59 9.18 8.75
N THR A 309 -7.93 9.10 8.80
CA THR A 309 -8.78 10.26 8.52
C THR A 309 -8.67 11.33 9.62
N THR A 310 -8.54 10.90 10.86
CA THR A 310 -8.31 11.81 12.00
C THR A 310 -6.94 12.46 11.91
N GLN A 311 -5.92 11.69 11.54
CA GLN A 311 -4.57 12.23 11.31
C GLN A 311 -4.58 13.27 10.19
N GLN A 312 -5.21 12.98 9.05
CA GLN A 312 -5.32 13.94 7.95
C GLN A 312 -5.99 15.24 8.38
N GLY A 313 -7.06 15.15 9.16
CA GLY A 313 -7.70 16.33 9.75
C GLY A 313 -6.74 17.17 10.59
N SER A 314 -5.83 16.52 11.29
CA SER A 314 -4.80 17.21 12.08
C SER A 314 -3.75 17.91 11.21
N MET A 315 -3.43 17.36 10.02
CA MET A 315 -2.48 17.98 9.09
C MET A 315 -3.02 19.30 8.53
N HIS A 316 -4.34 19.36 8.26
CA HIS A 316 -5.00 20.58 7.76
C HIS A 316 -5.31 21.62 8.83
N SER A 317 -5.45 21.22 10.09
CA SER A 317 -5.95 22.09 11.15
C SER A 317 -4.94 23.10 11.69
N SER A 318 -3.69 23.04 11.27
CA SER A 318 -2.64 23.93 11.77
C SER A 318 -2.24 24.97 10.74
N ALA A 319 -2.28 26.25 11.16
CA ALA A 319 -1.72 27.35 10.38
C ALA A 319 -0.19 27.21 10.20
N ASP A 320 0.46 26.52 11.13
CA ASP A 320 1.90 26.32 11.13
C ASP A 320 2.26 24.88 10.72
N PRO A 321 3.32 24.67 9.93
CA PRO A 321 3.86 23.35 9.66
C PRO A 321 4.20 22.65 10.98
N ARG A 322 3.76 21.39 11.08
CA ARG A 322 4.06 20.59 12.25
C ARG A 322 5.19 19.63 11.93
N ARG A 323 6.11 19.50 12.87
CA ARG A 323 7.04 18.38 12.88
C ARG A 323 6.30 17.18 13.46
N ILE A 324 6.11 16.16 12.66
CA ILE A 324 5.49 14.91 13.08
C ILE A 324 6.62 13.95 13.44
N LEU A 325 6.48 13.31 14.59
CA LEU A 325 7.37 12.22 14.97
C LEU A 325 7.17 11.06 13.99
N HIS A 326 8.28 10.55 13.49
CA HIS A 326 8.26 9.60 12.41
C HIS A 326 9.57 8.80 12.40
N GLY A 327 9.51 7.52 12.09
CA GLY A 327 10.70 6.70 11.98
C GLY A 327 11.41 6.47 13.31
N ARG A 328 10.67 6.20 14.39
CA ARG A 328 11.22 5.96 15.73
C ARG A 328 12.22 4.81 15.75
N HIS A 329 13.23 4.93 16.60
CA HIS A 329 14.20 3.87 16.89
C HIS A 329 13.80 3.16 18.19
N GLU A 330 13.39 1.90 18.09
CA GLU A 330 13.09 1.02 19.22
C GLU A 330 13.97 -0.23 19.10
N ASN A 331 15.05 -0.30 19.83
CA ASN A 331 16.02 -1.37 19.68
C ASN A 331 15.40 -2.78 19.79
N ASN A 332 15.67 -3.62 18.79
CA ASN A 332 15.34 -5.04 18.75
C ASN A 332 13.86 -5.38 18.92
N THR A 333 12.96 -4.56 18.41
CA THR A 333 11.52 -4.85 18.37
C THR A 333 10.93 -4.48 17.02
N ILE A 334 9.76 -5.06 16.69
CA ILE A 334 8.98 -4.66 15.51
C ILE A 334 8.55 -3.18 15.55
N HIS A 335 8.62 -2.54 16.71
CA HIS A 335 8.33 -1.12 16.88
C HIS A 335 9.52 -0.20 16.50
N ASP A 336 10.65 -0.76 16.08
CA ASP A 336 11.65 0.02 15.34
C ASP A 336 11.09 0.34 13.95
N GLU A 337 10.82 1.60 13.69
CA GLU A 337 10.23 2.06 12.43
C GLU A 337 11.28 2.18 11.31
N VAL A 338 12.21 1.23 11.23
CA VAL A 338 13.24 1.21 10.18
C VAL A 338 12.63 1.15 8.78
N GLY A 339 11.53 0.43 8.61
CA GLY A 339 10.80 0.37 7.34
C GLY A 339 10.29 1.74 6.92
N MET A 340 9.73 2.50 7.86
CA MET A 340 9.24 3.84 7.64
C MET A 340 10.37 4.80 7.28
N ARG A 341 11.49 4.77 8.02
CA ARG A 341 12.69 5.57 7.69
C ARG A 341 13.20 5.26 6.29
N HIS A 342 13.26 3.97 5.93
CA HIS A 342 13.70 3.51 4.62
C HIS A 342 12.79 4.00 3.49
N TYR A 343 11.47 3.97 3.69
CA TYR A 343 10.49 4.50 2.73
C TYR A 343 10.70 6.01 2.49
N TYR A 344 10.83 6.81 3.55
CA TYR A 344 10.98 8.26 3.41
C TYR A 344 12.37 8.68 2.92
N ASP A 345 13.39 7.88 3.15
CA ASP A 345 14.70 8.06 2.50
C ASP A 345 14.58 7.88 0.98
N GLU A 346 13.84 6.87 0.54
CA GLU A 346 13.61 6.65 -0.89
C GLU A 346 12.71 7.74 -1.49
N TRP A 347 11.61 8.09 -0.81
CA TRP A 347 10.76 9.20 -1.21
C TRP A 347 11.56 10.51 -1.34
N GLY A 348 12.43 10.79 -0.40
CA GLY A 348 13.30 11.97 -0.41
C GLY A 348 14.23 12.02 -1.62
N LYS A 349 14.79 10.86 -2.02
CA LYS A 349 15.62 10.76 -3.25
C LYS A 349 14.80 11.09 -4.50
N TRP A 350 13.63 10.46 -4.67
CA TRP A 350 12.75 10.72 -5.82
C TRP A 350 12.27 12.18 -5.88
N MET A 351 11.94 12.73 -4.74
CA MET A 351 11.43 14.09 -4.62
C MET A 351 12.54 15.15 -4.62
N ASN A 352 13.79 14.75 -4.42
CA ASN A 352 14.90 15.68 -4.12
C ASN A 352 14.53 16.66 -2.99
N ILE A 353 13.94 16.13 -1.93
CA ILE A 353 13.49 16.85 -0.74
C ILE A 353 13.97 16.05 0.49
N ASN A 354 14.49 16.73 1.50
CA ASN A 354 14.66 16.11 2.81
C ASN A 354 13.32 16.20 3.58
N PRO A 355 12.63 15.09 3.84
CA PRO A 355 11.32 15.11 4.48
C PRO A 355 11.38 15.69 5.92
N SER A 356 12.54 15.63 6.57
CA SER A 356 12.77 16.15 7.93
C SER A 356 13.15 17.62 7.98
N LYS A 357 13.54 18.20 6.85
CA LYS A 357 13.97 19.59 6.74
C LYS A 357 13.24 20.27 5.62
N PRO A 358 12.35 21.23 5.91
CA PRO A 358 11.73 22.03 4.88
C PRO A 358 12.79 22.64 3.96
N THR A 359 12.52 22.66 2.65
CA THR A 359 13.39 23.37 1.72
C THR A 359 13.36 24.87 2.03
N GLU A 360 14.39 25.61 1.63
CA GLU A 360 14.42 27.08 1.81
C GLU A 360 13.19 27.78 1.23
N GLU A 361 12.65 27.25 0.13
CA GLU A 361 11.42 27.72 -0.49
C GLU A 361 10.20 27.60 0.43
N TYR A 362 10.14 26.56 1.24
CA TYR A 362 9.09 26.34 2.25
C TYR A 362 9.33 27.17 3.52
N SER A 363 10.56 27.48 3.87
CA SER A 363 10.88 28.30 5.01
C SER A 363 10.43 29.76 4.80
N TYR A 364 10.50 30.29 3.59
CA TYR A 364 10.02 31.63 3.25
C TYR A 364 8.51 31.79 3.45
N GLN A 365 7.72 30.82 3.07
CA GLN A 365 6.26 30.85 3.27
C GLN A 365 5.85 30.76 4.75
N ILE A 366 6.68 30.14 5.58
CA ILE A 366 6.48 30.05 7.03
C ILE A 366 6.70 31.42 7.67
N GLU A 367 7.76 32.12 7.31
CA GLU A 367 8.05 33.45 7.85
C GLU A 367 6.99 34.48 7.48
N GLU A 368 6.50 34.49 6.24
CA GLU A 368 5.43 35.40 5.81
C GLU A 368 4.09 35.14 6.51
N ARG A 369 3.76 33.87 6.81
CA ARG A 369 2.52 33.52 7.53
C ARG A 369 2.61 33.74 9.05
N MET A 370 3.80 33.73 9.61
CA MET A 370 4.02 34.02 11.03
C MET A 370 4.00 35.53 11.34
N ILE A 371 4.12 36.39 10.33
CA ILE A 371 4.16 37.84 10.47
C ILE A 371 2.79 38.51 10.11
N ALA A 372 1.88 37.76 9.48
CA ALA A 372 0.53 38.22 9.16
C ALA A 372 -0.50 37.73 10.19
#